data_7e463f517acf47188dffa54643b1e4ce
#
_entry.id   7e463f517acf47188dffa54643b1e4ce
#
_cell.length_a   1.000
_cell.length_b   1.000
_cell.length_c   1.000
_cell.angle_alpha   90.00
_cell.angle_beta   90.00
_cell.angle_gamma   90.00
#
_symmetry.space_group_name_H-M   'P 1'
#
loop_
_entity.id
_entity.type
_entity.pdbx_description
1 polymer ?
#
loop_
_entity_poly.entity_id
_entity_poly.type
_entity_poly.pdbx_seq_one_letter_code
_entity_poly.pdbx_strand_id
1 'polypeptide(L)'
;APTLKTLKENKNTKGGGIIKTVDGNILLGPDAIETPFCEDTSTTAESVNNVFEKQQKCCPSMKKSDIIAYFSGVRAATYEEDFIIERSEKVENLIHVAGIQSPGLTAAPAFSKDVATLAVDYLKAIGEHVEENVNFDGTRQKPVCTKTLSDGQRNQLILQNPDFGKII
;
A
#
# COMPACT_ATOMS: atom_id res chain seq x y z
N ALA A 1 -15.69 -9.71 1.50
CA ALA A 1 -16.92 -9.02 1.91
C ALA A 1 -17.16 -7.86 0.93
N PRO A 2 -18.41 -7.55 0.57
CA PRO A 2 -18.66 -6.44 -0.33
C PRO A 2 -18.24 -5.12 0.34
N THR A 3 -17.57 -4.27 -0.42
CA THR A 3 -17.22 -2.91 0.00
C THR A 3 -18.35 -1.97 -0.41
N LEU A 4 -18.92 -1.27 0.56
CA LEU A 4 -19.88 -0.20 0.28
C LEU A 4 -19.10 1.04 -0.14
N LYS A 5 -19.33 1.51 -1.37
CA LYS A 5 -18.71 2.72 -1.91
C LYS A 5 -19.68 3.89 -1.82
N THR A 6 -19.18 5.03 -1.36
CA THR A 6 -19.90 6.30 -1.40
C THR A 6 -19.68 7.03 -2.72
N LEU A 7 -20.56 7.98 -3.03
CA LEU A 7 -20.40 8.80 -4.24
C LEU A 7 -19.10 9.62 -4.16
N LYS A 8 -18.46 9.77 -5.31
CA LYS A 8 -17.27 10.60 -5.47
C LYS A 8 -17.68 12.09 -5.40
N GLU A 9 -17.14 12.82 -4.43
CA GLU A 9 -17.47 14.24 -4.20
C GLU A 9 -16.45 15.20 -4.82
N ASN A 10 -15.22 14.74 -5.02
CA ASN A 10 -14.21 15.52 -5.74
C ASN A 10 -13.35 14.61 -6.64
N LYS A 11 -12.60 15.23 -7.57
CA LYS A 11 -11.75 14.51 -8.54
C LYS A 11 -10.62 13.70 -7.91
N ASN A 12 -10.14 14.10 -6.74
CA ASN A 12 -8.98 13.49 -6.09
C ASN A 12 -9.34 12.27 -5.24
N THR A 13 -10.62 12.05 -4.94
CA THR A 13 -11.07 10.92 -4.15
C THR A 13 -11.71 9.82 -4.98
N LYS A 14 -11.50 8.57 -4.59
CA LYS A 14 -12.21 7.41 -5.15
C LYS A 14 -13.55 7.12 -4.42
N GLY A 15 -14.05 8.07 -3.65
CA GLY A 15 -15.35 8.02 -2.98
C GLY A 15 -15.31 7.50 -1.55
N GLY A 16 -14.25 6.81 -1.14
CA GLY A 16 -14.17 6.14 0.15
C GLY A 16 -15.09 4.91 0.26
N GLY A 17 -15.19 4.34 1.45
CA GLY A 17 -16.01 3.17 1.68
C GLY A 17 -15.99 2.68 3.14
N ILE A 18 -16.71 1.60 3.38
CA ILE A 18 -16.71 0.86 4.64
C ILE A 18 -16.13 -0.53 4.33
N ILE A 19 -15.03 -0.88 4.98
CA ILE A 19 -14.30 -2.12 4.75
C ILE A 19 -14.16 -2.87 6.06
N LYS A 20 -14.50 -4.15 6.06
CA LYS A 20 -14.24 -5.03 7.22
C LYS A 20 -12.77 -5.42 7.23
N THR A 21 -12.10 -5.22 8.37
CA THR A 21 -10.71 -5.65 8.59
C THR A 21 -10.63 -7.13 8.96
N VAL A 22 -9.43 -7.69 8.90
CA VAL A 22 -9.16 -9.08 9.28
C VAL A 22 -9.36 -9.34 10.78
N ASP A 23 -9.26 -8.30 11.60
CA ASP A 23 -9.43 -8.40 13.05
C ASP A 23 -10.88 -8.15 13.51
N GLY A 24 -11.81 -7.97 12.55
CA GLY A 24 -13.24 -7.81 12.83
C GLY A 24 -13.71 -6.38 13.02
N ASN A 25 -12.81 -5.41 13.02
CA ASN A 25 -13.14 -3.98 13.02
C ASN A 25 -13.61 -3.52 11.64
N ILE A 26 -14.10 -2.30 11.55
CA ILE A 26 -14.40 -1.63 10.28
C ILE A 26 -13.47 -0.45 10.07
N LEU A 27 -13.04 -0.27 8.83
CA LEU A 27 -12.27 0.85 8.36
C LEU A 27 -13.17 1.76 7.52
N LEU A 28 -13.20 3.04 7.86
CA LEU A 28 -13.96 4.08 7.17
C LEU A 28 -13.03 5.00 6.39
N GLY A 29 -13.40 5.38 5.20
CA GLY A 29 -12.62 6.33 4.41
C GLY A 29 -12.20 5.80 3.06
N PRO A 30 -11.16 6.40 2.47
CA PRO A 30 -10.50 7.64 2.89
C PRO A 30 -11.23 8.90 2.45
N ASP A 31 -10.76 10.05 2.92
CA ASP A 31 -10.87 11.31 2.21
C ASP A 31 -9.64 11.52 1.28
N ALA A 32 -9.53 12.71 0.65
CA ALA A 32 -8.37 13.10 -0.13
C ALA A 32 -8.22 14.62 -0.05
N ILE A 33 -7.21 15.06 0.68
CA ILE A 33 -6.89 16.47 0.90
C ILE A 33 -5.50 16.73 0.34
N GLU A 34 -5.36 17.76 -0.48
CA GLU A 34 -4.06 18.17 -0.99
C GLU A 34 -3.22 18.75 0.14
N THR A 35 -1.94 18.32 0.22
CA THR A 35 -0.94 18.87 1.13
C THR A 35 0.32 19.25 0.38
N PRO A 36 0.94 20.41 0.66
CA PRO A 36 2.19 20.79 0.06
C PRO A 36 3.40 20.05 0.65
N PHE A 37 3.20 19.30 1.75
CA PHE A 37 4.27 18.65 2.48
C PHE A 37 4.23 17.14 2.27
N CYS A 38 5.31 16.59 1.71
CA CYS A 38 5.43 15.16 1.40
C CYS A 38 5.40 14.25 2.64
N GLU A 39 5.65 14.79 3.82
CA GLU A 39 5.73 14.03 5.08
C GLU A 39 4.57 14.35 6.04
N ASP A 40 3.61 15.16 5.61
CA ASP A 40 2.48 15.53 6.47
C ASP A 40 1.45 14.38 6.54
N THR A 41 1.51 13.64 7.62
CA THR A 41 0.55 12.59 7.98
C THR A 41 -0.41 13.02 9.08
N SER A 42 -0.53 14.32 9.32
CA SER A 42 -1.45 14.85 10.33
C SER A 42 -2.91 14.51 9.97
N THR A 43 -3.72 14.35 11.01
CA THR A 43 -5.15 14.09 10.88
C THR A 43 -5.91 15.19 11.61
N THR A 44 -6.81 15.88 10.93
CA THR A 44 -7.62 16.94 11.54
C THR A 44 -8.96 16.40 12.03
N ALA A 45 -9.50 17.03 13.07
CA ALA A 45 -10.84 16.71 13.57
C ALA A 45 -11.92 16.91 12.50
N GLU A 46 -11.75 17.91 11.63
CA GLU A 46 -12.64 18.16 10.50
C GLU A 46 -12.64 16.99 9.53
N SER A 47 -11.48 16.50 9.12
CA SER A 47 -11.34 15.36 8.21
C SER A 47 -11.99 14.10 8.79
N VAL A 48 -11.71 13.79 10.06
CA VAL A 48 -12.33 12.66 10.76
C VAL A 48 -13.85 12.76 10.78
N ASN A 49 -14.37 13.95 11.10
CA ASN A 49 -15.82 14.19 11.12
C ASN A 49 -16.44 14.03 9.74
N ASN A 50 -15.84 14.61 8.71
CA ASN A 50 -16.34 14.53 7.34
C ASN A 50 -16.39 13.08 6.84
N VAL A 51 -15.34 12.31 7.07
CA VAL A 51 -15.31 10.88 6.72
C VAL A 51 -16.39 10.11 7.48
N PHE A 52 -16.50 10.33 8.79
CA PHE A 52 -17.50 9.65 9.62
C PHE A 52 -18.93 9.95 9.17
N GLU A 53 -19.30 11.22 9.02
CA GLU A 53 -20.64 11.65 8.63
C GLU A 53 -21.03 11.15 7.24
N LYS A 54 -20.07 11.12 6.32
CA LYS A 54 -20.27 10.56 4.99
C LYS A 54 -20.59 9.07 5.04
N GLN A 55 -19.84 8.30 5.82
CA GLN A 55 -20.04 6.85 5.92
C GLN A 55 -21.24 6.49 6.81
N GLN A 56 -21.59 7.32 7.79
CA GLN A 56 -22.77 7.13 8.63
C GLN A 56 -24.07 7.14 7.82
N LYS A 57 -24.11 7.85 6.68
CA LYS A 57 -25.26 7.78 5.74
C LYS A 57 -25.50 6.35 5.22
N CYS A 58 -24.45 5.55 5.09
CA CYS A 58 -24.53 4.15 4.65
C CYS A 58 -24.74 3.18 5.83
N CYS A 59 -24.36 3.55 7.04
CA CYS A 59 -24.52 2.74 8.24
C CYS A 59 -24.93 3.61 9.45
N PRO A 60 -26.21 3.95 9.59
CA PRO A 60 -26.72 4.90 10.60
C PRO A 60 -26.49 4.46 12.06
N SER A 61 -26.26 3.18 12.31
CA SER A 61 -26.03 2.63 13.64
C SER A 61 -24.66 2.97 14.23
N MET A 62 -23.70 3.43 13.41
CA MET A 62 -22.36 3.82 13.88
C MET A 62 -22.43 5.07 14.77
N LYS A 63 -21.58 5.08 15.80
CA LYS A 63 -21.43 6.23 16.71
C LYS A 63 -19.99 6.71 16.71
N LYS A 64 -19.76 8.02 16.91
CA LYS A 64 -18.40 8.56 17.03
C LYS A 64 -17.62 7.95 18.19
N SER A 65 -18.32 7.52 19.25
CA SER A 65 -17.73 6.78 20.38
C SER A 65 -17.13 5.42 20.01
N ASP A 66 -17.46 4.88 18.85
CA ASP A 66 -16.98 3.59 18.40
C ASP A 66 -15.63 3.71 17.66
N ILE A 67 -15.15 4.95 17.43
CA ILE A 67 -13.85 5.19 16.79
C ILE A 67 -12.74 4.79 17.76
N ILE A 68 -11.95 3.80 17.39
CA ILE A 68 -10.81 3.29 18.18
C ILE A 68 -9.47 3.87 17.72
N ALA A 69 -9.36 4.28 16.46
CA ALA A 69 -8.17 4.90 15.89
C ALA A 69 -8.51 5.70 14.62
N TYR A 70 -7.66 6.68 14.30
CA TYR A 70 -7.66 7.39 13.02
C TYR A 70 -6.21 7.65 12.61
N PHE A 71 -5.98 7.68 11.31
CA PHE A 71 -4.65 7.89 10.75
C PHE A 71 -4.75 8.48 9.35
N SER A 72 -3.68 9.07 8.91
CA SER A 72 -3.50 9.61 7.56
C SER A 72 -2.21 9.10 6.95
N GLY A 73 -2.12 9.15 5.63
CA GLY A 73 -0.91 8.83 4.90
C GLY A 73 -0.86 9.66 3.62
N VAL A 74 0.34 10.01 3.18
CA VAL A 74 0.55 10.76 1.96
C VAL A 74 0.44 9.83 0.75
N ARG A 75 -0.38 10.20 -0.21
CA ARG A 75 -0.54 9.48 -1.47
C ARG A 75 0.40 10.03 -2.52
N ALA A 76 1.23 9.18 -3.10
CA ALA A 76 2.13 9.55 -4.19
C ALA A 76 1.34 9.70 -5.51
N ALA A 77 0.59 10.79 -5.64
CA ALA A 77 -0.17 11.09 -6.85
C ALA A 77 0.68 11.91 -7.83
N THR A 78 0.52 11.64 -9.13
CA THR A 78 1.02 12.48 -10.22
C THR A 78 -0.10 13.39 -10.73
N TYR A 79 0.24 14.43 -11.48
CA TYR A 79 -0.76 15.30 -12.11
C TYR A 79 -1.66 14.55 -13.10
N GLU A 80 -1.12 13.49 -13.74
CA GLU A 80 -1.81 12.64 -14.70
C GLU A 80 -2.58 11.51 -14.04
N GLU A 81 -2.44 11.36 -12.71
CA GLU A 81 -3.04 10.28 -11.91
C GLU A 81 -2.65 8.87 -12.39
N ASP A 82 -1.51 8.71 -13.05
CA ASP A 82 -1.01 7.43 -13.55
C ASP A 82 0.40 7.11 -13.03
N PHE A 83 0.81 5.84 -13.19
CA PHE A 83 2.15 5.38 -12.84
C PHE A 83 3.16 5.86 -13.88
N ILE A 84 4.29 6.33 -13.41
CA ILE A 84 5.44 6.69 -14.24
C ILE A 84 6.47 5.57 -14.13
N ILE A 85 6.61 4.76 -15.19
CA ILE A 85 7.56 3.66 -15.25
C ILE A 85 8.32 3.79 -16.57
N GLU A 86 9.47 4.49 -16.50
CA GLU A 86 10.24 4.84 -17.69
C GLU A 86 11.72 5.11 -17.35
N ARG A 87 12.58 5.07 -18.37
CA ARG A 87 13.95 5.57 -18.25
C ARG A 87 13.95 7.08 -18.28
N SER A 88 14.80 7.69 -17.46
CA SER A 88 15.00 9.14 -17.48
C SER A 88 15.62 9.58 -18.81
N GLU A 89 15.05 10.62 -19.40
CA GLU A 89 15.62 11.28 -20.60
C GLU A 89 16.89 12.07 -20.29
N LYS A 90 17.10 12.46 -19.03
CA LYS A 90 18.20 13.32 -18.60
C LYS A 90 19.35 12.57 -17.95
N VAL A 91 19.09 11.41 -17.38
CA VAL A 91 20.07 10.63 -16.63
C VAL A 91 20.00 9.19 -17.11
N GLU A 92 20.99 8.75 -17.88
CA GLU A 92 20.98 7.48 -18.60
C GLU A 92 20.79 6.25 -17.71
N ASN A 93 21.34 6.26 -16.50
CA ASN A 93 21.27 5.14 -15.56
C ASN A 93 20.17 5.29 -14.50
N LEU A 94 19.14 6.09 -14.76
CA LEU A 94 18.00 6.29 -13.87
C LEU A 94 16.73 5.76 -14.50
N ILE A 95 16.02 4.93 -13.76
CA ILE A 95 14.66 4.47 -14.09
C ILE A 95 13.70 5.08 -13.06
N HIS A 96 12.71 5.80 -13.55
CA HIS A 96 11.62 6.31 -12.72
C HIS A 96 10.61 5.20 -12.43
N VAL A 97 10.27 5.05 -11.15
CA VAL A 97 9.15 4.23 -10.67
C VAL A 97 8.38 5.13 -9.70
N ALA A 98 7.57 6.02 -10.24
CA ALA A 98 6.96 7.12 -9.50
C ALA A 98 5.43 7.12 -9.69
N GLY A 99 4.74 7.88 -8.83
CA GLY A 99 3.29 7.96 -8.88
C GLY A 99 2.58 6.65 -8.53
N ILE A 100 3.26 5.75 -7.84
CA ILE A 100 2.72 4.42 -7.48
C ILE A 100 1.71 4.55 -6.35
N GLN A 101 0.58 5.08 -6.68
CA GLN A 101 -0.59 5.19 -5.80
C GLN A 101 -1.47 3.94 -5.89
N SER A 102 -2.56 3.88 -5.15
CA SER A 102 -3.53 2.77 -5.26
C SER A 102 -4.08 2.65 -6.71
N PRO A 103 -4.02 1.45 -7.32
CA PRO A 103 -3.78 0.12 -6.74
C PRO A 103 -2.32 -0.41 -6.86
N GLY A 104 -1.31 0.42 -6.61
CA GLY A 104 0.10 0.10 -6.85
C GLY A 104 0.57 -1.22 -6.22
N LEU A 105 0.18 -1.49 -4.97
CA LEU A 105 0.55 -2.75 -4.32
C LEU A 105 0.04 -3.99 -5.09
N THR A 106 -1.19 -3.93 -5.58
CA THR A 106 -1.78 -5.02 -6.38
C THR A 106 -1.16 -5.10 -7.77
N ALA A 107 -0.76 -3.97 -8.36
CA ALA A 107 -0.15 -3.90 -9.68
C ALA A 107 1.36 -4.20 -9.66
N ALA A 108 2.01 -4.16 -8.49
CA ALA A 108 3.45 -4.33 -8.34
C ALA A 108 4.02 -5.58 -9.05
N PRO A 109 3.39 -6.77 -9.01
CA PRO A 109 3.91 -7.94 -9.73
C PRO A 109 3.93 -7.77 -11.26
N ALA A 110 3.07 -6.90 -11.80
CA ALA A 110 3.04 -6.63 -13.24
C ALA A 110 4.15 -5.63 -13.62
N PHE A 111 4.11 -4.43 -13.07
CA PHE A 111 5.08 -3.40 -13.47
C PHE A 111 6.52 -3.68 -13.00
N SER A 112 6.74 -4.55 -12.02
CA SER A 112 8.11 -4.98 -11.66
C SER A 112 8.82 -5.69 -12.82
N LYS A 113 8.08 -6.38 -13.69
CA LYS A 113 8.64 -6.98 -14.91
C LYS A 113 9.08 -5.91 -15.90
N ASP A 114 8.28 -4.87 -16.06
CA ASP A 114 8.61 -3.76 -16.96
C ASP A 114 9.86 -3.03 -16.47
N VAL A 115 9.96 -2.77 -15.16
CA VAL A 115 11.16 -2.17 -14.54
C VAL A 115 12.39 -3.05 -14.74
N ALA A 116 12.26 -4.36 -14.54
CA ALA A 116 13.35 -5.31 -14.75
C ALA A 116 13.81 -5.32 -16.22
N THR A 117 12.87 -5.29 -17.17
CA THR A 117 13.17 -5.21 -18.59
C THR A 117 13.93 -3.93 -18.93
N LEU A 118 13.47 -2.76 -18.46
CA LEU A 118 14.16 -1.49 -18.66
C LEU A 118 15.58 -1.51 -18.11
N ALA A 119 15.80 -2.13 -16.95
CA ALA A 119 17.12 -2.26 -16.34
C ALA A 119 18.05 -3.17 -17.15
N VAL A 120 17.55 -4.34 -17.56
CA VAL A 120 18.30 -5.31 -18.36
C VAL A 120 18.67 -4.72 -19.73
N ASP A 121 17.74 -4.05 -20.38
CA ASP A 121 17.96 -3.42 -21.69
C ASP A 121 19.02 -2.32 -21.59
N TYR A 122 18.99 -1.53 -20.52
CA TYR A 122 20.03 -0.53 -20.28
C TYR A 122 21.41 -1.19 -20.09
N LEU A 123 21.53 -2.19 -19.23
CA LEU A 123 22.79 -2.87 -18.97
C LEU A 123 23.37 -3.49 -20.22
N LYS A 124 22.54 -4.15 -21.04
CA LYS A 124 22.97 -4.68 -22.35
C LYS A 124 23.42 -3.58 -23.31
N ALA A 125 22.73 -2.43 -23.32
CA ALA A 125 23.08 -1.31 -24.19
C ALA A 125 24.44 -0.69 -23.88
N ILE A 126 24.88 -0.72 -22.62
CA ILE A 126 26.20 -0.25 -22.21
C ILE A 126 27.29 -1.33 -22.29
N GLY A 127 26.94 -2.52 -22.81
CA GLY A 127 27.90 -3.62 -23.01
C GLY A 127 28.10 -4.53 -21.78
N GLU A 128 27.27 -4.40 -20.76
CA GLU A 128 27.33 -5.30 -19.61
C GLU A 128 26.78 -6.69 -19.98
N HIS A 129 27.42 -7.71 -19.44
CA HIS A 129 26.99 -9.10 -19.61
C HIS A 129 25.88 -9.42 -18.62
N VAL A 130 24.67 -9.66 -19.14
CA VAL A 130 23.49 -9.98 -18.31
C VAL A 130 22.97 -11.35 -18.70
N GLU A 131 23.03 -12.28 -17.76
CA GLU A 131 22.52 -13.66 -17.92
C GLU A 131 21.44 -13.96 -16.89
N GLU A 132 20.59 -14.89 -17.23
CA GLU A 132 19.63 -15.47 -16.26
C GLU A 132 20.37 -16.28 -15.19
N ASN A 133 19.99 -16.08 -13.93
CA ASN A 133 20.50 -16.92 -12.85
C ASN A 133 19.83 -18.31 -12.92
N VAL A 134 20.53 -19.28 -13.50
CA VAL A 134 20.04 -20.66 -13.66
C VAL A 134 19.75 -21.37 -12.33
N ASN A 135 20.29 -20.85 -11.22
CA ASN A 135 20.05 -21.37 -9.88
C ASN A 135 18.96 -20.59 -9.12
N PHE A 136 18.23 -19.69 -9.83
CA PHE A 136 17.17 -18.92 -9.19
C PHE A 136 15.99 -19.82 -8.82
N ASP A 137 15.73 -19.96 -7.51
CA ASP A 137 14.50 -20.58 -7.02
C ASP A 137 13.42 -19.52 -6.81
N GLY A 138 12.45 -19.52 -7.72
CA GLY A 138 11.28 -18.63 -7.66
C GLY A 138 10.23 -19.05 -6.63
N THR A 139 10.40 -20.20 -5.97
CA THR A 139 9.46 -20.67 -4.97
C THR A 139 9.70 -19.96 -3.64
N ARG A 140 8.64 -19.38 -3.08
CA ARG A 140 8.67 -18.78 -1.76
C ARG A 140 7.96 -19.67 -0.76
N GLN A 141 8.64 -20.01 0.32
CA GLN A 141 7.98 -20.69 1.43
C GLN A 141 6.88 -19.79 2.02
N LYS A 142 5.74 -20.43 2.32
CA LYS A 142 4.64 -19.71 2.97
C LYS A 142 5.11 -19.19 4.32
N PRO A 143 4.91 -17.89 4.62
CA PRO A 143 5.24 -17.34 5.93
C PRO A 143 4.52 -18.08 7.05
N VAL A 144 5.19 -18.26 8.16
CA VAL A 144 4.59 -18.87 9.35
C VAL A 144 3.52 -17.93 9.91
N CYS A 145 2.29 -18.43 10.05
CA CYS A 145 1.21 -17.69 10.70
C CYS A 145 1.32 -17.81 12.22
N THR A 146 1.93 -16.83 12.87
CA THR A 146 2.15 -16.84 14.31
C THR A 146 0.87 -16.82 15.14
N LYS A 147 -0.24 -16.30 14.58
CA LYS A 147 -1.57 -16.29 15.23
C LYS A 147 -2.12 -17.70 15.50
N THR A 148 -1.73 -18.69 14.72
CA THR A 148 -2.20 -20.09 14.85
C THR A 148 -1.32 -20.96 15.74
N LEU A 149 -0.20 -20.43 16.21
CA LEU A 149 0.75 -21.16 17.05
C LEU A 149 0.39 -21.04 18.53
N SER A 150 0.65 -22.11 19.32
CA SER A 150 0.66 -22.04 20.77
C SER A 150 1.82 -21.19 21.28
N ASP A 151 1.74 -20.74 22.54
CA ASP A 151 2.78 -19.91 23.15
C ASP A 151 4.14 -20.64 23.17
N GLY A 152 4.15 -21.94 23.45
CA GLY A 152 5.37 -22.75 23.40
C GLY A 152 6.00 -22.77 21.98
N GLN A 153 5.18 -22.92 20.94
CA GLN A 153 5.65 -22.88 19.55
C GLN A 153 6.16 -21.50 19.16
N ARG A 154 5.48 -20.42 19.59
CA ARG A 154 5.96 -19.05 19.37
C ARG A 154 7.31 -18.81 20.03
N ASN A 155 7.47 -19.22 21.29
CA ASN A 155 8.73 -19.07 22.00
C ASN A 155 9.87 -19.83 21.30
N GLN A 156 9.64 -21.05 20.86
CA GLN A 156 10.63 -21.80 20.08
C GLN A 156 11.00 -21.10 18.76
N LEU A 157 10.02 -20.56 18.06
CA LEU A 157 10.24 -19.84 16.83
C LEU A 157 11.10 -18.56 17.06
N ILE A 158 10.82 -17.82 18.13
CA ILE A 158 11.59 -16.64 18.54
C ILE A 158 13.02 -17.01 18.94
N LEU A 159 13.22 -18.12 19.61
CA LEU A 159 14.57 -18.61 19.95
C LEU A 159 15.39 -18.98 18.71
N GLN A 160 14.74 -19.53 17.67
CA GLN A 160 15.39 -19.84 16.39
C GLN A 160 15.66 -18.59 15.54
N ASN A 161 14.74 -17.66 15.54
CA ASN A 161 14.86 -16.39 14.82
C ASN A 161 14.19 -15.25 15.60
N PRO A 162 15.00 -14.39 16.28
CA PRO A 162 14.48 -13.29 17.10
C PRO A 162 13.58 -12.30 16.38
N ASP A 163 13.64 -12.23 15.03
CA ASP A 163 12.79 -11.34 14.25
C ASP A 163 11.30 -11.68 14.38
N PHE A 164 10.97 -12.92 14.68
CA PHE A 164 9.57 -13.29 14.98
C PHE A 164 9.03 -12.69 16.28
N GLY A 165 9.89 -12.19 17.15
CA GLY A 165 9.49 -11.47 18.36
C GLY A 165 9.20 -9.98 18.14
N LYS A 166 9.50 -9.45 16.96
CA LYS A 166 9.28 -8.04 16.59
C LYS A 166 7.91 -7.80 15.92
N ILE A 167 7.06 -8.79 15.90
CA ILE A 167 5.70 -8.68 15.34
C ILE A 167 4.85 -7.89 16.33
N ILE A 168 4.49 -6.69 15.94
CA ILE A 168 3.57 -5.81 16.65
C ILE A 168 2.13 -6.11 16.18
#